data_4ecfcef6a0c3ccab2d57b5cc844231bd
#
_entry.id   4ecfcef6a0c3ccab2d57b5cc844231bd
#
_cell.length_a   1.000
_cell.length_b   1.000
_cell.length_c   1.000
_cell.angle_alpha   90.00
_cell.angle_beta   90.00
_cell.angle_gamma   90.00
#
_symmetry.space_group_name_H-M   'P 1'
#
loop_
_entity.id
_entity.type
_entity.pdbx_description
1 polymer ?
#
loop_
_entity_poly.entity_id
_entity_poly.type
_entity_poly.pdbx_seq_one_letter_code
_entity_poly.pdbx_strand_id
1 'polypeptide(L)'
;GSYAHTMLVKAGVTSALDMSGPGTSVLELAREYGTGLNLATIEYVRPGHTVSSDNPSSAELQQLITKVQRQGSLGIKLLGGHYPLTVAATARAIRAAAELGAYTAFHAGTAAHGSNIEGLLEAVELADGNPLHLAHINAYCRGTVLPEAEETELALKALAANPNISCESYLSPLNGTSAEIIDGLPGSMVTRRCLKTGGFTEDEAGMEAALLSGWAHVNYPQGQEMTLLTGEAARDYWRGQQTLVSVSFAVNPVGPRVRLATAKKA
;
A
#
# COMPACT_ATOMS: atom_id res chain seq x y z
N GLY A 1 -9.47 -4.25 10.79
CA GLY A 1 -10.21 -5.23 11.60
C GLY A 1 -11.59 -5.54 11.02
N SER A 2 -12.46 -6.15 11.82
CA SER A 2 -13.84 -6.54 11.43
C SER A 2 -14.66 -5.43 10.78
N TYR A 3 -14.38 -4.19 11.13
CA TYR A 3 -15.03 -3.01 10.57
C TYR A 3 -14.79 -2.86 9.07
N ALA A 4 -13.54 -2.99 8.61
CA ALA A 4 -13.21 -2.91 7.19
C ALA A 4 -13.91 -4.02 6.39
N HIS A 5 -13.96 -5.24 6.92
CA HIS A 5 -14.67 -6.35 6.29
C HIS A 5 -16.17 -6.07 6.16
N THR A 6 -16.80 -5.51 7.20
CA THR A 6 -18.20 -5.09 7.16
C THR A 6 -18.47 -4.07 6.05
N MET A 7 -17.59 -3.09 5.87
CA MET A 7 -17.71 -2.09 4.81
C MET A 7 -17.56 -2.70 3.41
N LEU A 8 -16.63 -3.64 3.24
CA LEU A 8 -16.46 -4.38 1.99
C LEU A 8 -17.70 -5.19 1.63
N VAL A 9 -18.29 -5.90 2.61
CA VAL A 9 -19.54 -6.66 2.39
C VAL A 9 -20.70 -5.73 2.01
N LYS A 10 -20.85 -4.60 2.69
CA LYS A 10 -21.86 -3.58 2.34
C LYS A 10 -21.67 -3.02 0.93
N ALA A 11 -20.44 -2.95 0.45
CA ALA A 11 -20.12 -2.55 -0.91
C ALA A 11 -20.27 -3.67 -1.95
N GLY A 12 -20.73 -4.86 -1.56
CA GLY A 12 -20.94 -6.00 -2.45
C GLY A 12 -19.68 -6.84 -2.73
N VAL A 13 -18.61 -6.64 -1.97
CA VAL A 13 -17.38 -7.43 -2.11
C VAL A 13 -17.59 -8.80 -1.46
N THR A 14 -17.37 -9.87 -2.23
CA THR A 14 -17.52 -11.26 -1.78
C THR A 14 -16.21 -11.95 -1.44
N SER A 15 -15.09 -11.41 -1.93
CA SER A 15 -13.75 -11.96 -1.67
C SER A 15 -12.73 -10.81 -1.58
N ALA A 16 -11.80 -10.91 -0.65
CA ALA A 16 -10.73 -9.93 -0.47
C ALA A 16 -9.39 -10.60 -0.15
N LEU A 17 -8.31 -10.02 -0.66
CA LEU A 17 -6.95 -10.31 -0.24
C LEU A 17 -6.47 -9.17 0.66
N ASP A 18 -6.31 -9.46 1.95
CA ASP A 18 -5.78 -8.49 2.90
C ASP A 18 -4.24 -8.44 2.78
N MET A 19 -3.75 -7.26 2.44
CA MET A 19 -2.33 -6.98 2.27
C MET A 19 -1.75 -6.13 3.40
N SER A 20 -2.49 -5.99 4.53
CA SER A 20 -2.07 -5.11 5.63
C SER A 20 -1.14 -5.79 6.63
N GLY A 21 -1.05 -7.14 6.63
CA GLY A 21 -0.21 -7.96 7.52
C GLY A 21 -0.18 -7.52 9.00
N PRO A 22 0.39 -8.29 9.90
CA PRO A 22 0.79 -9.69 9.75
C PRO A 22 -0.39 -10.61 9.39
N GLY A 23 -0.17 -11.55 8.48
CA GLY A 23 -1.25 -12.43 7.99
C GLY A 23 -1.95 -13.21 9.09
N THR A 24 -1.21 -13.69 10.10
CA THR A 24 -1.75 -14.40 11.25
C THR A 24 -2.72 -13.55 12.07
N SER A 25 -2.38 -12.29 12.34
CA SER A 25 -3.26 -11.38 13.10
C SER A 25 -4.56 -11.09 12.35
N VAL A 26 -4.52 -10.96 11.05
CA VAL A 26 -5.73 -10.78 10.22
C VAL A 26 -6.62 -12.03 10.29
N LEU A 27 -6.02 -13.23 10.19
CA LEU A 27 -6.76 -14.50 10.28
C LEU A 27 -7.34 -14.74 11.68
N GLU A 28 -6.64 -14.35 12.73
CA GLU A 28 -7.14 -14.42 14.12
C GLU A 28 -8.36 -13.52 14.30
N LEU A 29 -8.28 -12.26 13.87
CA LEU A 29 -9.44 -11.35 13.89
C LEU A 29 -10.61 -11.90 13.07
N ALA A 30 -10.34 -12.50 11.93
CA ALA A 30 -11.36 -13.11 11.10
C ALA A 30 -12.06 -14.29 11.78
N ARG A 31 -11.32 -15.10 12.53
CA ARG A 31 -11.87 -16.21 13.31
C ARG A 31 -12.69 -15.73 14.49
N GLU A 32 -12.24 -14.68 15.17
CA GLU A 32 -12.92 -14.14 16.35
C GLU A 32 -14.22 -13.40 16.01
N TYR A 33 -14.20 -12.55 14.99
CA TYR A 33 -15.31 -11.65 14.67
C TYR A 33 -16.09 -12.03 13.41
N GLY A 34 -15.61 -12.99 12.64
CA GLY A 34 -16.13 -13.27 11.31
C GLY A 34 -15.75 -12.18 10.29
N THR A 35 -15.96 -12.45 9.02
CA THR A 35 -15.63 -11.52 7.94
C THR A 35 -16.83 -11.18 7.06
N GLY A 36 -17.79 -12.09 6.93
CA GLY A 36 -18.89 -11.98 5.98
C GLY A 36 -18.49 -12.11 4.51
N LEU A 37 -17.21 -12.33 4.22
CA LEU A 37 -16.64 -12.50 2.87
C LEU A 37 -15.52 -13.57 2.90
N ASN A 38 -15.12 -14.04 1.72
CA ASN A 38 -13.93 -14.89 1.61
C ASN A 38 -12.68 -14.02 1.81
N LEU A 39 -11.84 -14.40 2.77
CA LEU A 39 -10.64 -13.64 3.12
C LEU A 39 -9.39 -14.47 2.91
N ALA A 40 -8.43 -13.89 2.23
CA ALA A 40 -7.06 -14.37 2.13
C ALA A 40 -6.10 -13.30 2.67
N THR A 41 -4.89 -13.71 3.03
CA THR A 41 -3.85 -12.82 3.55
C THR A 41 -2.51 -13.10 2.88
N ILE A 42 -1.62 -12.11 2.92
CA ILE A 42 -0.20 -12.25 2.59
C ILE A 42 0.64 -11.59 3.68
N GLU A 43 1.90 -12.02 3.81
CA GLU A 43 2.82 -11.54 4.84
C GLU A 43 3.85 -10.57 4.26
N TYR A 44 4.26 -9.56 5.02
CA TYR A 44 5.30 -8.63 4.61
C TYR A 44 6.70 -9.24 4.64
N VAL A 45 7.48 -8.97 3.61
CA VAL A 45 8.94 -9.12 3.67
C VAL A 45 9.51 -7.83 4.23
N ARG A 46 9.79 -7.82 5.53
CA ARG A 46 10.22 -6.63 6.27
C ARG A 46 11.58 -6.84 6.91
N PRO A 47 12.61 -6.08 6.48
CA PRO A 47 13.94 -6.09 7.08
C PRO A 47 13.92 -5.84 8.59
N GLY A 48 14.70 -6.62 9.33
CA GLY A 48 14.76 -6.53 10.78
C GLY A 48 13.53 -7.07 11.52
N HIS A 49 12.57 -7.66 10.81
CA HIS A 49 11.35 -8.20 11.41
C HIS A 49 10.99 -9.60 10.88
N THR A 50 10.61 -9.74 9.62
CA THR A 50 10.29 -11.03 8.99
C THR A 50 11.50 -11.63 8.28
N VAL A 51 12.46 -10.80 7.91
CA VAL A 51 13.78 -11.15 7.37
C VAL A 51 14.86 -10.35 8.10
N SER A 52 16.11 -10.86 8.08
CA SER A 52 17.23 -10.32 8.85
C SER A 52 17.67 -8.91 8.40
N SER A 53 17.61 -8.65 7.10
CA SER A 53 18.07 -7.39 6.49
C SER A 53 17.32 -7.07 5.19
N ASP A 54 17.68 -5.98 4.54
CA ASP A 54 17.22 -5.61 3.19
C ASP A 54 17.80 -6.51 2.06
N ASN A 55 18.73 -7.40 2.42
CA ASN A 55 19.37 -8.33 1.49
C ASN A 55 19.26 -9.79 1.96
N PRO A 56 18.06 -10.32 2.25
CA PRO A 56 17.88 -11.69 2.72
C PRO A 56 18.35 -12.72 1.68
N SER A 57 18.87 -13.84 2.16
CA SER A 57 19.27 -14.96 1.32
C SER A 57 18.07 -15.70 0.73
N SER A 58 18.29 -16.46 -0.35
CA SER A 58 17.24 -17.33 -0.94
C SER A 58 16.68 -18.31 0.09
N ALA A 59 17.54 -18.90 0.92
CA ALA A 59 17.11 -19.84 1.95
C ALA A 59 16.20 -19.19 3.00
N GLU A 60 16.53 -17.97 3.44
CA GLU A 60 15.72 -17.21 4.39
C GLU A 60 14.33 -16.85 3.80
N LEU A 61 14.30 -16.44 2.53
CA LEU A 61 13.06 -16.15 1.82
C LEU A 61 12.19 -17.40 1.66
N GLN A 62 12.76 -18.52 1.26
CA GLN A 62 12.05 -19.80 1.15
C GLN A 62 11.49 -20.26 2.50
N GLN A 63 12.25 -20.09 3.58
CA GLN A 63 11.78 -20.39 4.95
C GLN A 63 10.60 -19.50 5.34
N LEU A 64 10.70 -18.20 5.11
CA LEU A 64 9.59 -17.26 5.36
C LEU A 64 8.33 -17.66 4.59
N ILE A 65 8.45 -17.86 3.27
CA ILE A 65 7.32 -18.21 2.40
C ILE A 65 6.67 -19.52 2.86
N THR A 66 7.45 -20.55 3.09
CA THR A 66 6.95 -21.84 3.58
C THR A 66 6.24 -21.71 4.92
N LYS A 67 6.81 -20.92 5.84
CA LYS A 67 6.20 -20.65 7.15
C LYS A 67 4.84 -19.99 7.01
N VAL A 68 4.74 -18.91 6.23
CA VAL A 68 3.49 -18.15 6.12
C VAL A 68 2.40 -18.92 5.37
N GLN A 69 2.75 -19.73 4.37
CA GLN A 69 1.81 -20.63 3.71
C GLN A 69 1.24 -21.68 4.70
N ARG A 70 2.09 -22.25 5.55
CA ARG A 70 1.63 -23.18 6.61
C ARG A 70 0.71 -22.51 7.64
N GLN A 71 0.84 -21.20 7.82
CA GLN A 71 -0.02 -20.39 8.69
C GLN A 71 -1.31 -19.95 8.02
N GLY A 72 -1.51 -20.26 6.73
CA GLY A 72 -2.72 -19.97 5.96
C GLY A 72 -2.66 -18.71 5.10
N SER A 73 -1.50 -18.05 4.99
CA SER A 73 -1.31 -16.94 4.06
C SER A 73 -1.04 -17.47 2.64
N LEU A 74 -1.51 -16.75 1.62
CA LEU A 74 -1.28 -17.13 0.21
C LEU A 74 0.15 -16.87 -0.27
N GLY A 75 0.89 -15.99 0.39
CA GLY A 75 2.22 -15.62 -0.03
C GLY A 75 2.77 -14.39 0.67
N ILE A 76 3.48 -13.56 -0.08
CA ILE A 76 4.26 -12.43 0.45
C ILE A 76 3.93 -11.10 -0.20
N LYS A 77 4.19 -10.02 0.54
CA LYS A 77 4.16 -8.63 0.08
C LYS A 77 5.53 -7.99 0.14
N LEU A 78 6.00 -7.47 -0.99
CA LEU A 78 7.15 -6.58 -1.08
C LEU A 78 6.68 -5.13 -1.01
N LEU A 79 7.33 -4.31 -0.17
CA LEU A 79 6.93 -2.93 0.16
C LEU A 79 8.04 -1.94 -0.15
N GLY A 80 8.33 -1.75 -1.43
CA GLY A 80 9.42 -0.86 -1.86
C GLY A 80 9.29 0.60 -1.43
N GLY A 81 8.06 1.07 -1.19
CA GLY A 81 7.84 2.42 -0.68
C GLY A 81 8.15 2.61 0.81
N HIS A 82 8.23 1.52 1.60
CA HIS A 82 8.40 1.57 3.06
C HIS A 82 9.59 0.75 3.54
N TYR A 83 9.78 -0.44 3.00
CA TYR A 83 10.81 -1.40 3.40
C TYR A 83 11.51 -1.94 2.15
N PRO A 84 12.21 -1.09 1.38
CA PRO A 84 12.84 -1.51 0.15
C PRO A 84 13.91 -2.59 0.43
N LEU A 85 13.90 -3.63 -0.38
CA LEU A 85 14.99 -4.59 -0.46
C LEU A 85 16.01 -4.13 -1.49
N THR A 86 17.20 -4.72 -1.47
CA THR A 86 18.14 -4.58 -2.58
C THR A 86 17.52 -5.16 -3.86
N VAL A 87 17.96 -4.68 -5.03
CA VAL A 87 17.53 -5.19 -6.34
C VAL A 87 17.66 -6.71 -6.43
N ALA A 88 18.83 -7.24 -6.03
CA ALA A 88 19.10 -8.67 -6.03
C ALA A 88 18.21 -9.47 -5.07
N ALA A 89 17.89 -8.91 -3.89
CA ALA A 89 17.00 -9.57 -2.94
C ALA A 89 15.54 -9.55 -3.41
N THR A 90 15.12 -8.48 -4.06
CA THR A 90 13.78 -8.38 -4.68
C THR A 90 13.60 -9.47 -5.75
N ALA A 91 14.56 -9.61 -6.67
CA ALA A 91 14.54 -10.67 -7.68
C ALA A 91 14.50 -12.08 -7.03
N ARG A 92 15.31 -12.31 -5.98
CA ARG A 92 15.28 -13.58 -5.25
C ARG A 92 13.94 -13.86 -4.59
N ALA A 93 13.30 -12.84 -4.00
CA ALA A 93 12.01 -12.98 -3.34
C ALA A 93 10.90 -13.36 -4.35
N ILE A 94 10.85 -12.69 -5.50
CA ILE A 94 9.89 -13.00 -6.57
C ILE A 94 10.10 -14.44 -7.07
N ARG A 95 11.35 -14.83 -7.35
CA ARG A 95 11.67 -16.18 -7.81
C ARG A 95 11.33 -17.25 -6.77
N ALA A 96 11.73 -17.06 -5.51
CA ALA A 96 11.43 -18.01 -4.44
C ALA A 96 9.93 -18.19 -4.23
N ALA A 97 9.15 -17.13 -4.36
CA ALA A 97 7.70 -17.21 -4.28
C ALA A 97 7.11 -17.99 -5.46
N ALA A 98 7.56 -17.73 -6.67
CA ALA A 98 7.13 -18.47 -7.87
C ALA A 98 7.48 -19.97 -7.77
N GLU A 99 8.69 -20.33 -7.35
CA GLU A 99 9.11 -21.71 -7.13
C GLU A 99 8.25 -22.46 -6.11
N LEU A 100 7.75 -21.76 -5.09
CA LEU A 100 6.91 -22.32 -4.03
C LEU A 100 5.39 -22.17 -4.31
N GLY A 101 5.00 -21.67 -5.48
CA GLY A 101 3.61 -21.42 -5.83
C GLY A 101 2.92 -20.39 -4.91
N ALA A 102 3.69 -19.46 -4.35
CA ALA A 102 3.19 -18.41 -3.47
C ALA A 102 2.82 -17.15 -4.26
N TYR A 103 1.75 -16.49 -3.83
CA TYR A 103 1.35 -15.20 -4.38
C TYR A 103 2.35 -14.12 -3.98
N THR A 104 2.75 -13.27 -4.92
CA THR A 104 3.61 -12.12 -4.65
C THR A 104 2.92 -10.84 -5.05
N ALA A 105 2.62 -9.98 -4.08
CA ALA A 105 2.22 -8.60 -4.33
C ALA A 105 3.42 -7.68 -4.10
N PHE A 106 3.62 -6.71 -5.00
CA PHE A 106 4.73 -5.78 -4.92
C PHE A 106 4.24 -4.33 -5.04
N HIS A 107 4.42 -3.55 -3.99
CA HIS A 107 4.48 -2.10 -4.08
C HIS A 107 5.87 -1.75 -4.61
N ALA A 108 5.96 -1.47 -5.92
CA ALA A 108 7.23 -1.35 -6.62
C ALA A 108 8.16 -0.29 -6.01
N GLY A 109 9.44 -0.60 -6.07
CA GLY A 109 10.54 0.17 -5.54
C GLY A 109 11.57 -0.73 -4.84
N THR A 110 12.83 -0.43 -5.05
CA THR A 110 13.97 -1.11 -4.40
C THR A 110 14.84 -0.07 -3.70
N ALA A 111 15.95 -0.50 -3.14
CA ALA A 111 16.98 0.40 -2.62
C ALA A 111 17.63 1.26 -3.73
N ALA A 112 17.55 0.84 -4.99
CA ALA A 112 18.10 1.58 -6.14
C ALA A 112 17.09 2.60 -6.69
N HIS A 113 15.84 2.17 -6.90
CA HIS A 113 14.79 3.01 -7.45
C HIS A 113 13.62 3.11 -6.48
N GLY A 114 13.17 4.32 -6.19
CA GLY A 114 12.03 4.55 -5.31
C GLY A 114 10.69 4.11 -5.91
N SER A 115 9.61 4.35 -5.17
CA SER A 115 8.23 4.07 -5.63
C SER A 115 7.78 5.12 -6.66
N ASN A 116 8.26 4.98 -7.89
CA ASN A 116 8.00 5.82 -9.05
C ASN A 116 7.99 4.97 -10.33
N ILE A 117 7.97 5.60 -11.50
CA ILE A 117 7.94 4.88 -12.79
C ILE A 117 9.21 4.04 -13.02
N GLU A 118 10.38 4.50 -12.59
CA GLU A 118 11.63 3.72 -12.72
C GLU A 118 11.55 2.44 -11.87
N GLY A 119 11.04 2.54 -10.63
CA GLY A 119 10.82 1.40 -9.76
C GLY A 119 9.78 0.42 -10.32
N LEU A 120 8.74 0.90 -11.02
CA LEU A 120 7.80 0.02 -11.72
C LEU A 120 8.49 -0.74 -12.86
N LEU A 121 9.24 -0.04 -13.71
CA LEU A 121 9.96 -0.66 -14.83
C LEU A 121 10.99 -1.69 -14.33
N GLU A 122 11.74 -1.34 -13.29
CA GLU A 122 12.64 -2.28 -12.62
C GLU A 122 11.89 -3.52 -12.08
N ALA A 123 10.72 -3.34 -11.46
CA ALA A 123 9.92 -4.46 -10.96
C ALA A 123 9.47 -5.41 -12.08
N VAL A 124 9.14 -4.88 -13.25
CA VAL A 124 8.82 -5.68 -14.44
C VAL A 124 10.02 -6.50 -14.90
N GLU A 125 11.21 -5.92 -14.94
CA GLU A 125 12.45 -6.63 -15.27
C GLU A 125 12.78 -7.72 -14.23
N LEU A 126 12.65 -7.40 -12.94
CA LEU A 126 12.92 -8.33 -11.84
C LEU A 126 11.94 -9.50 -11.78
N ALA A 127 10.75 -9.34 -12.34
CA ALA A 127 9.80 -10.44 -12.47
C ALA A 127 10.34 -11.57 -13.36
N ASP A 128 11.12 -11.26 -14.39
CA ASP A 128 11.81 -12.23 -15.25
C ASP A 128 10.87 -13.39 -15.70
N GLY A 129 9.66 -13.02 -16.13
CA GLY A 129 8.61 -13.97 -16.54
C GLY A 129 7.87 -14.67 -15.39
N ASN A 130 8.27 -14.48 -14.14
CA ASN A 130 7.56 -15.04 -12.98
C ASN A 130 6.25 -14.29 -12.70
N PRO A 131 5.22 -14.97 -12.15
CA PRO A 131 3.99 -14.32 -11.73
C PRO A 131 4.25 -13.23 -10.69
N LEU A 132 3.72 -12.04 -10.94
CA LEU A 132 3.82 -10.90 -10.03
C LEU A 132 2.54 -10.09 -10.05
N HIS A 133 2.10 -9.60 -8.90
CA HIS A 133 1.04 -8.62 -8.80
C HIS A 133 1.63 -7.25 -8.44
N LEU A 134 1.58 -6.28 -9.37
CA LEU A 134 1.97 -4.90 -9.12
C LEU A 134 0.80 -4.13 -8.51
N ALA A 135 0.93 -3.82 -7.23
CA ALA A 135 -0.10 -3.13 -6.47
C ALA A 135 -0.25 -1.66 -6.94
N HIS A 136 -1.49 -1.21 -7.08
CA HIS A 136 -1.91 0.19 -7.33
C HIS A 136 -1.00 0.94 -8.32
N ILE A 137 -0.96 0.48 -9.57
CA ILE A 137 -0.04 0.98 -10.60
C ILE A 137 -0.07 2.49 -10.79
N ASN A 138 -1.21 3.13 -10.55
CA ASN A 138 -1.35 4.58 -10.58
C ASN A 138 -0.47 5.30 -9.53
N ALA A 139 0.01 4.60 -8.51
CA ALA A 139 0.93 5.16 -7.52
C ALA A 139 2.32 5.48 -8.09
N TYR A 140 2.69 4.90 -9.22
CA TYR A 140 3.99 5.10 -9.86
C TYR A 140 3.98 6.15 -10.96
N CYS A 141 2.78 6.63 -11.35
CA CYS A 141 2.57 7.58 -12.45
C CYS A 141 2.16 8.96 -11.90
N ARG A 142 3.01 9.56 -11.06
CA ARG A 142 2.72 10.80 -10.31
C ARG A 142 3.41 12.03 -10.88
N GLY A 143 4.07 11.90 -12.02
CA GLY A 143 4.83 12.99 -12.60
C GLY A 143 6.10 13.33 -11.80
N THR A 144 6.72 12.34 -11.15
CA THR A 144 7.90 12.54 -10.30
C THR A 144 9.23 12.41 -11.05
N VAL A 145 9.24 11.71 -12.16
CA VAL A 145 10.40 11.48 -13.03
C VAL A 145 10.15 12.09 -14.40
N LEU A 146 8.98 11.80 -14.98
CA LEU A 146 8.51 12.32 -16.26
C LEU A 146 7.10 12.92 -16.08
N PRO A 147 6.55 13.65 -17.05
CA PRO A 147 5.16 14.07 -17.02
C PRO A 147 4.21 12.88 -16.77
N GLU A 148 3.15 13.07 -15.96
CA GLU A 148 2.21 12.00 -15.57
C GLU A 148 1.69 11.16 -16.74
N ALA A 149 1.42 11.81 -17.88
CA ALA A 149 0.92 11.13 -19.07
C ALA A 149 1.97 10.17 -19.67
N GLU A 150 3.23 10.58 -19.68
CA GLU A 150 4.35 9.78 -20.19
C GLU A 150 4.64 8.60 -19.25
N GLU A 151 4.68 8.84 -17.92
CA GLU A 151 4.83 7.75 -16.93
C GLU A 151 3.69 6.74 -17.07
N THR A 152 2.46 7.20 -17.27
CA THR A 152 1.29 6.34 -17.46
C THR A 152 1.42 5.50 -18.73
N GLU A 153 1.84 6.09 -19.84
CA GLU A 153 2.03 5.37 -21.10
C GLU A 153 3.12 4.30 -20.99
N LEU A 154 4.25 4.63 -20.36
CA LEU A 154 5.32 3.68 -20.09
C LEU A 154 4.85 2.51 -19.24
N ALA A 155 4.12 2.77 -18.13
CA ALA A 155 3.59 1.74 -17.26
C ALA A 155 2.64 0.81 -18.02
N LEU A 156 1.69 1.36 -18.78
CA LEU A 156 0.70 0.56 -19.54
C LEU A 156 1.37 -0.25 -20.66
N LYS A 157 2.39 0.29 -21.32
CA LYS A 157 3.18 -0.42 -22.33
C LYS A 157 3.96 -1.58 -21.71
N ALA A 158 4.61 -1.36 -20.57
CA ALA A 158 5.35 -2.39 -19.86
C ALA A 158 4.44 -3.55 -19.43
N LEU A 159 3.26 -3.24 -18.87
CA LEU A 159 2.27 -4.26 -18.47
C LEU A 159 1.68 -5.01 -19.67
N ALA A 160 1.42 -4.34 -20.78
CA ALA A 160 0.91 -4.98 -21.98
C ALA A 160 1.92 -5.98 -22.58
N ALA A 161 3.20 -5.75 -22.42
CA ALA A 161 4.27 -6.64 -22.89
C ALA A 161 4.57 -7.81 -21.93
N ASN A 162 4.05 -7.78 -20.69
CA ASN A 162 4.35 -8.77 -19.64
C ASN A 162 3.06 -9.40 -19.07
N PRO A 163 2.46 -10.38 -19.74
CA PRO A 163 1.18 -10.96 -19.33
C PRO A 163 1.24 -11.79 -18.05
N ASN A 164 2.43 -12.11 -17.55
CA ASN A 164 2.69 -12.70 -16.24
C ASN A 164 2.47 -11.74 -15.07
N ILE A 165 2.30 -10.44 -15.35
CA ILE A 165 2.11 -9.40 -14.34
C ILE A 165 0.63 -9.00 -14.31
N SER A 166 0.00 -9.20 -13.16
CA SER A 166 -1.31 -8.63 -12.84
C SER A 166 -1.14 -7.31 -12.09
N CYS A 167 -2.18 -6.50 -12.10
CA CYS A 167 -2.15 -5.22 -11.39
C CYS A 167 -3.55 -4.78 -10.98
N GLU A 168 -3.62 -3.82 -10.06
CA GLU A 168 -4.83 -3.05 -9.77
C GLU A 168 -4.54 -1.55 -9.80
N SER A 169 -5.61 -0.77 -9.87
CA SER A 169 -5.58 0.69 -9.77
C SER A 169 -6.76 1.20 -8.97
N TYR A 170 -6.55 2.17 -8.11
CA TYR A 170 -7.64 2.76 -7.34
C TYR A 170 -8.19 4.02 -8.01
N LEU A 171 -9.52 4.18 -7.94
CA LEU A 171 -10.23 5.35 -8.48
C LEU A 171 -10.56 6.38 -7.41
N SER A 172 -10.37 6.07 -6.13
CA SER A 172 -10.72 6.95 -5.02
C SER A 172 -10.12 8.34 -5.19
N PRO A 173 -10.91 9.42 -5.04
CA PRO A 173 -10.40 10.78 -4.99
C PRO A 173 -9.68 11.08 -3.67
N LEU A 174 -9.91 10.26 -2.65
CA LEU A 174 -9.29 10.39 -1.34
C LEU A 174 -8.04 9.52 -1.25
N ASN A 175 -7.04 10.01 -0.53
CA ASN A 175 -5.85 9.24 -0.22
C ASN A 175 -5.76 9.02 1.29
N GLY A 176 -6.02 7.78 1.74
CA GLY A 176 -5.99 7.39 3.15
C GLY A 176 -4.56 7.06 3.61
N THR A 177 -4.20 7.50 4.80
CA THR A 177 -2.88 7.25 5.40
C THR A 177 -2.92 7.42 6.93
N SER A 178 -1.78 7.21 7.61
CA SER A 178 -1.62 7.47 9.04
C SER A 178 -1.35 8.96 9.29
N ALA A 179 -1.99 9.50 10.33
CA ALA A 179 -1.70 10.84 10.87
C ALA A 179 -0.76 10.80 12.08
N GLU A 180 -0.09 9.69 12.32
CA GLU A 180 0.89 9.54 13.39
C GLU A 180 2.03 10.56 13.23
N ILE A 181 2.36 11.22 14.34
CA ILE A 181 3.52 12.13 14.43
C ILE A 181 4.60 11.46 15.27
N ILE A 182 5.80 11.41 14.73
CA ILE A 182 6.99 10.88 15.38
C ILE A 182 8.04 12.01 15.38
N ASP A 183 8.49 12.43 16.53
CA ASP A 183 9.47 13.50 16.69
C ASP A 183 9.11 14.80 15.93
N GLY A 184 7.82 15.19 15.99
CA GLY A 184 7.29 16.39 15.34
C GLY A 184 7.04 16.28 13.84
N LEU A 185 7.27 15.11 13.23
CA LEU A 185 7.10 14.87 11.80
C LEU A 185 6.09 13.73 11.56
N PRO A 186 5.28 13.80 10.47
CA PRO A 186 4.46 12.67 10.09
C PRO A 186 5.33 11.43 9.82
N GLY A 187 5.01 10.31 10.47
CA GLY A 187 5.70 9.04 10.27
C GLY A 187 5.50 8.46 8.86
N SER A 188 4.37 8.78 8.23
CA SER A 188 4.06 8.34 6.87
C SER A 188 4.59 9.31 5.81
N MET A 189 5.38 8.83 4.88
CA MET A 189 5.81 9.59 3.69
C MET A 189 4.65 10.00 2.80
N VAL A 190 3.57 9.21 2.78
CA VAL A 190 2.33 9.55 2.04
C VAL A 190 1.69 10.79 2.66
N THR A 191 1.63 10.87 3.98
CA THR A 191 1.10 12.03 4.71
C THR A 191 1.91 13.29 4.39
N ARG A 192 3.24 13.21 4.44
CA ARG A 192 4.13 14.33 4.08
C ARG A 192 3.85 14.84 2.66
N ARG A 193 3.77 13.94 1.69
CA ARG A 193 3.46 14.31 0.29
C ARG A 193 2.08 14.95 0.14
N CYS A 194 1.08 14.43 0.85
CA CYS A 194 -0.27 15.01 0.81
C CYS A 194 -0.32 16.41 1.43
N LEU A 195 0.41 16.64 2.52
CA LEU A 195 0.57 17.96 3.13
C LEU A 195 1.24 18.93 2.14
N LYS A 196 2.37 18.53 1.57
CA LYS A 196 3.09 19.32 0.56
C LYS A 196 2.23 19.68 -0.63
N THR A 197 1.44 18.72 -1.16
CA THR A 197 0.52 18.94 -2.27
C THR A 197 -0.55 19.99 -1.92
N GLY A 198 -0.97 20.05 -0.66
CA GLY A 198 -1.90 21.06 -0.13
C GLY A 198 -1.28 22.41 0.19
N GLY A 199 0.04 22.54 0.07
CA GLY A 199 0.76 23.76 0.45
C GLY A 199 1.02 23.90 1.95
N PHE A 200 0.92 22.82 2.71
CA PHE A 200 1.20 22.78 4.14
C PHE A 200 2.65 22.33 4.41
N THR A 201 3.17 22.69 5.58
CA THR A 201 4.45 22.17 6.06
C THR A 201 4.36 20.68 6.35
N GLU A 202 5.48 19.96 6.16
CA GLU A 202 5.54 18.51 6.32
C GLU A 202 5.85 18.13 7.79
N ASP A 203 5.14 18.73 8.74
CA ASP A 203 5.31 18.60 10.18
C ASP A 203 3.96 18.56 10.92
N GLU A 204 4.00 18.51 12.24
CA GLU A 204 2.82 18.50 13.11
C GLU A 204 1.93 19.74 12.92
N ALA A 205 2.55 20.92 12.77
CA ALA A 205 1.81 22.16 12.56
C ALA A 205 1.08 22.18 11.21
N GLY A 206 1.74 21.68 10.16
CA GLY A 206 1.11 21.50 8.85
C GLY A 206 -0.03 20.49 8.87
N MET A 207 0.10 19.39 9.63
CA MET A 207 -0.97 18.43 9.81
C MET A 207 -2.19 19.05 10.50
N GLU A 208 -1.98 19.81 11.56
CA GLU A 208 -3.05 20.55 12.24
C GLU A 208 -3.75 21.54 11.31
N ALA A 209 -2.99 22.34 10.59
CA ALA A 209 -3.52 23.32 9.64
C ALA A 209 -4.33 22.64 8.52
N ALA A 210 -3.86 21.49 8.03
CA ALA A 210 -4.58 20.69 7.02
C ALA A 210 -5.92 20.16 7.54
N LEU A 211 -5.99 19.72 8.80
CA LEU A 211 -7.25 19.30 9.44
C LEU A 211 -8.20 20.45 9.60
N LEU A 212 -7.74 21.58 10.12
CA LEU A 212 -8.55 22.80 10.33
C LEU A 212 -9.12 23.35 9.02
N SER A 213 -8.36 23.30 7.95
CA SER A 213 -8.78 23.77 6.63
C SER A 213 -9.76 22.84 5.90
N GLY A 214 -9.90 21.60 6.35
CA GLY A 214 -10.63 20.55 5.65
C GLY A 214 -9.87 19.92 4.48
N TRP A 215 -8.56 20.18 4.34
CA TRP A 215 -7.69 19.45 3.40
C TRP A 215 -7.46 18.01 3.82
N ALA A 216 -7.31 17.78 5.12
CA ALA A 216 -7.27 16.47 5.73
C ALA A 216 -8.55 16.21 6.54
N HIS A 217 -9.02 14.97 6.51
CA HIS A 217 -10.18 14.48 7.24
C HIS A 217 -9.77 13.31 8.11
N VAL A 218 -10.27 13.27 9.35
CA VAL A 218 -10.11 12.09 10.19
C VAL A 218 -11.14 11.04 9.82
N ASN A 219 -10.70 9.82 9.59
CA ASN A 219 -11.57 8.66 9.40
C ASN A 219 -12.07 8.21 10.79
N TYR A 220 -13.28 8.59 11.15
CA TYR A 220 -13.85 8.36 12.47
C TYR A 220 -14.90 7.23 12.43
N PRO A 221 -14.71 6.14 13.18
CA PRO A 221 -15.71 5.08 13.30
C PRO A 221 -16.89 5.55 14.14
N GLN A 222 -18.08 5.53 13.57
CA GLN A 222 -19.33 5.84 14.27
C GLN A 222 -20.26 4.63 14.21
N GLY A 223 -20.25 3.82 15.26
CA GLY A 223 -21.00 2.56 15.26
C GLY A 223 -20.48 1.60 14.19
N GLN A 224 -21.32 1.28 13.21
CA GLN A 224 -20.96 0.42 12.06
C GLN A 224 -20.62 1.20 10.77
N GLU A 225 -20.46 2.50 10.87
CA GLU A 225 -20.16 3.36 9.73
C GLU A 225 -18.85 4.14 9.93
N MET A 226 -18.23 4.53 8.84
CA MET A 226 -17.08 5.43 8.86
C MET A 226 -17.55 6.81 8.44
N THR A 227 -17.30 7.81 9.27
CA THR A 227 -17.54 9.21 8.96
C THR A 227 -16.24 9.96 8.79
N LEU A 228 -16.29 11.09 8.11
CA LEU A 228 -15.14 11.97 7.95
C LEU A 228 -15.34 13.19 8.85
N LEU A 229 -14.49 13.32 9.88
CA LEU A 229 -14.44 14.56 10.68
C LEU A 229 -13.57 15.59 9.97
N THR A 230 -13.98 16.85 10.05
CA THR A 230 -13.26 18.00 9.49
C THR A 230 -13.15 19.12 10.53
N GLY A 231 -12.26 20.08 10.28
CA GLY A 231 -12.14 21.28 11.10
C GLY A 231 -11.68 20.98 12.54
N GLU A 232 -12.24 21.72 13.48
CA GLU A 232 -11.87 21.59 14.92
C GLU A 232 -12.14 20.18 15.47
N ALA A 233 -13.24 19.55 15.09
CA ALA A 233 -13.56 18.20 15.53
C ALA A 233 -12.52 17.19 15.08
N ALA A 234 -12.00 17.30 13.87
CA ALA A 234 -10.94 16.46 13.36
C ALA A 234 -9.61 16.69 14.11
N ARG A 235 -9.25 17.96 14.30
CA ARG A 235 -8.04 18.34 15.06
C ARG A 235 -8.10 17.81 16.50
N ASP A 236 -9.21 18.04 17.20
CA ASP A 236 -9.34 17.65 18.60
C ASP A 236 -9.32 16.14 18.79
N TYR A 237 -9.97 15.40 17.89
CA TYR A 237 -9.89 13.94 17.86
C TYR A 237 -8.45 13.47 17.61
N TRP A 238 -7.77 14.03 16.60
CA TRP A 238 -6.39 13.69 16.26
C TRP A 238 -5.45 13.96 17.43
N ARG A 239 -5.54 15.14 18.07
CA ARG A 239 -4.74 15.48 19.25
C ARG A 239 -5.00 14.55 20.44
N GLY A 240 -6.24 14.12 20.64
CA GLY A 240 -6.62 13.23 21.73
C GLY A 240 -6.12 11.79 21.58
N GLN A 241 -5.93 11.31 20.34
CA GLN A 241 -5.56 9.91 20.07
C GLN A 241 -4.07 9.66 19.84
N GLN A 242 -3.30 10.67 19.56
CA GLN A 242 -1.84 10.79 19.35
C GLN A 242 -1.12 9.73 18.49
N THR A 243 -1.61 8.50 18.29
CA THR A 243 -0.80 7.43 17.67
C THR A 243 -1.46 6.59 16.59
N LEU A 244 -2.78 6.52 16.47
CA LEU A 244 -3.47 5.57 15.58
C LEU A 244 -4.59 6.20 14.74
N VAL A 245 -4.49 7.48 14.44
CA VAL A 245 -5.53 8.14 13.65
C VAL A 245 -5.27 7.89 12.16
N SER A 246 -6.28 7.31 11.51
CA SER A 246 -6.33 7.25 10.05
C SER A 246 -6.91 8.54 9.50
N VAL A 247 -6.23 9.13 8.54
CA VAL A 247 -6.71 10.32 7.83
C VAL A 247 -6.88 10.06 6.35
N SER A 248 -7.80 10.79 5.73
CA SER A 248 -7.96 10.87 4.28
C SER A 248 -7.73 12.30 3.84
N PHE A 249 -6.96 12.48 2.79
CA PHE A 249 -6.74 13.79 2.18
C PHE A 249 -7.75 14.04 1.07
N ALA A 250 -8.24 15.27 0.98
CA ALA A 250 -9.27 15.68 0.03
C ALA A 250 -8.82 15.56 -1.44
N VAL A 251 -7.53 15.49 -1.68
CA VAL A 251 -6.94 15.32 -3.01
C VAL A 251 -5.98 14.14 -3.01
N ASN A 252 -6.23 13.20 -3.89
CA ASN A 252 -5.26 12.16 -4.20
C ASN A 252 -4.11 12.83 -5.00
N PRO A 253 -2.84 12.62 -4.61
CA PRO A 253 -1.69 13.16 -5.35
C PRO A 253 -1.56 12.61 -6.78
N VAL A 254 -2.36 11.61 -7.15
CA VAL A 254 -2.44 11.08 -8.53
C VAL A 254 -3.63 11.72 -9.24
N GLY A 255 -3.38 12.36 -10.37
CA GLY A 255 -4.41 13.04 -11.16
C GLY A 255 -5.55 12.12 -11.63
N PRO A 256 -6.78 12.65 -11.80
CA PRO A 256 -7.95 11.82 -12.16
C PRO A 256 -7.82 11.14 -13.52
N ARG A 257 -7.12 11.76 -14.47
CA ARG A 257 -6.88 11.18 -15.81
C ARG A 257 -5.98 9.94 -15.73
N VAL A 258 -4.92 10.01 -14.92
CA VAL A 258 -4.00 8.89 -14.69
C VAL A 258 -4.72 7.75 -13.99
N ARG A 259 -5.48 8.03 -12.93
CA ARG A 259 -6.28 7.01 -12.23
C ARG A 259 -7.24 6.29 -13.18
N LEU A 260 -7.94 7.02 -14.04
CA LEU A 260 -8.87 6.44 -15.00
C LEU A 260 -8.15 5.62 -16.08
N ALA A 261 -7.04 6.13 -16.62
CA ALA A 261 -6.27 5.43 -17.65
C ALA A 261 -5.71 4.11 -17.12
N THR A 262 -5.10 4.12 -15.93
CA THR A 262 -4.55 2.91 -15.29
C THR A 262 -5.63 1.92 -14.89
N ALA A 263 -6.77 2.39 -14.35
CA ALA A 263 -7.88 1.51 -13.97
C ALA A 263 -8.58 0.83 -15.15
N LYS A 264 -8.58 1.43 -16.34
CA LYS A 264 -9.13 0.80 -17.55
C LYS A 264 -8.26 -0.35 -18.07
N LYS A 265 -7.02 -0.41 -17.67
CA LYS A 265 -6.05 -1.40 -18.14
C LYS A 265 -5.75 -2.47 -17.09
N ALA A 266 -5.88 -2.14 -15.80
CA ALA A 266 -5.78 -3.08 -14.69
C ALA A 266 -6.97 -4.03 -14.65
#